data_4151922db96660eaad49e09a467f9a20
#
_entry.id   4151922db96660eaad49e09a467f9a20
#
_cell.length_a   1.000
_cell.length_b   1.000
_cell.length_c   1.000
_cell.angle_alpha   90.00
_cell.angle_beta   90.00
_cell.angle_gamma   90.00
#
_symmetry.space_group_name_H-M   'P 1'
#
loop_
_entity.id
_entity.type
_entity.pdbx_description
1 polymer ?
#
loop_
_entity_poly.entity_id
_entity_poly.type
_entity_poly.pdbx_seq_one_letter_code
_entity_poly.pdbx_strand_id
1 'polypeptide(L)'
;VATGVTSGCASSNPATKNSPASQGKSVMGLVVPKMDVVRIGFIGVGERGSGHVKHYCHIDGVEIKAICDTNERILNESIATVVEKGFAKPDSYTGSELAYKKMLERNDIDIVIISTPWRWHTPMCVDTMESGKHAFVEVPAATTVEECWQLVDTAEHTQKNCIMMENVCYGRDELMVLNMVRQGLFGDLLHGEAAYIHELRWQMKEITEKTGSWRTAWHAKTNGNLYPTHGLGPVAQYMNINRGDRFDYLTSTSSPAIGRQAYAAKE
;
A
#
# COMPACT_ATOMS: atom_id res chain seq x y z
N VAL A 1 15.73 54.61 -4.26
CA VAL A 1 15.07 54.50 -2.94
C VAL A 1 14.05 53.40 -3.06
N ALA A 2 14.40 52.19 -2.59
CA ALA A 2 13.53 51.04 -2.57
C ALA A 2 12.95 50.89 -1.16
N THR A 3 11.67 51.05 -1.01
CA THR A 3 10.94 50.79 0.23
C THR A 3 10.56 49.30 0.26
N GLY A 4 11.22 48.55 1.15
CA GLY A 4 10.90 47.19 1.42
C GLY A 4 9.59 47.05 2.21
N VAL A 5 8.64 46.31 1.67
CA VAL A 5 7.46 45.88 2.41
C VAL A 5 7.74 44.53 2.98
N THR A 6 7.99 44.42 4.26
CA THR A 6 8.02 43.15 4.99
C THR A 6 6.60 42.77 5.34
N SER A 7 6.03 41.86 4.54
CA SER A 7 4.78 41.18 4.87
C SER A 7 5.11 40.02 5.82
N GLY A 8 4.85 40.18 7.11
CA GLY A 8 4.93 39.11 8.09
C GLY A 8 3.74 38.19 7.93
N CYS A 9 3.94 37.01 7.35
CA CYS A 9 2.99 35.93 7.45
C CYS A 9 3.06 35.34 8.86
N ALA A 10 2.10 35.69 9.70
CA ALA A 10 1.85 34.96 10.93
C ALA A 10 1.27 33.59 10.54
N SER A 11 2.09 32.53 10.62
CA SER A 11 1.62 31.16 10.53
C SER A 11 0.85 30.83 11.81
N SER A 12 -0.48 30.88 11.76
CA SER A 12 -1.29 30.19 12.72
C SER A 12 -1.15 28.70 12.45
N ASN A 13 -0.33 28.00 13.23
CA ASN A 13 -0.35 26.56 13.32
C ASN A 13 -1.78 26.13 13.69
N PRO A 14 -2.53 25.39 12.85
CA PRO A 14 -3.70 24.73 13.34
C PRO A 14 -3.20 23.73 14.39
N ALA A 15 -3.71 23.87 15.61
CA ALA A 15 -3.46 22.92 16.67
C ALA A 15 -3.73 21.52 16.11
N THR A 16 -2.68 20.73 15.98
CA THR A 16 -2.80 19.28 15.73
C THR A 16 -3.71 18.77 16.84
N LYS A 17 -4.91 18.33 16.48
CA LYS A 17 -5.73 17.54 17.39
C LYS A 17 -4.84 16.35 17.74
N ASN A 18 -4.36 16.31 18.98
CA ASN A 18 -3.66 15.17 19.50
C ASN A 18 -4.59 13.97 19.30
N SER A 19 -4.23 13.08 18.39
CA SER A 19 -4.83 11.74 18.40
C SER A 19 -4.67 11.21 19.82
N PRO A 20 -5.70 10.59 20.41
CA PRO A 20 -5.54 9.96 21.71
C PRO A 20 -4.34 9.03 21.61
N ALA A 21 -3.39 9.17 22.53
CA ALA A 21 -2.20 8.34 22.54
C ALA A 21 -2.65 6.88 22.44
N SER A 22 -2.12 6.14 21.49
CA SER A 22 -2.35 4.71 21.35
C SER A 22 -2.14 4.06 22.73
N GLN A 23 -3.15 3.35 23.25
CA GLN A 23 -3.02 2.58 24.47
C GLN A 23 -2.40 1.20 24.20
N GLY A 24 -2.02 0.94 22.94
CA GLY A 24 -1.42 -0.30 22.50
C GLY A 24 0.10 -0.33 22.71
N LYS A 25 0.65 -1.52 22.69
CA LYS A 25 2.09 -1.73 22.68
C LYS A 25 2.60 -1.57 21.25
N SER A 26 3.68 -0.80 21.05
CA SER A 26 4.30 -0.63 19.72
C SER A 26 4.51 -1.97 19.02
N VAL A 27 4.17 -2.02 17.75
CA VAL A 27 4.40 -3.19 16.87
C VAL A 27 5.73 -3.09 16.10
N MET A 28 6.54 -2.09 16.38
CA MET A 28 7.88 -2.01 15.79
C MET A 28 8.72 -3.21 16.25
N GLY A 29 9.13 -4.04 15.28
CA GLY A 29 9.85 -5.27 15.57
C GLY A 29 8.98 -6.42 16.07
N LEU A 30 7.65 -6.34 15.90
CA LEU A 30 6.76 -7.45 16.21
C LEU A 30 7.12 -8.67 15.36
N VAL A 31 7.53 -9.74 16.03
CA VAL A 31 7.86 -11.03 15.42
C VAL A 31 6.77 -12.03 15.74
N VAL A 32 6.31 -12.74 14.75
CA VAL A 32 5.38 -13.88 14.92
C VAL A 32 6.18 -15.18 15.12
N PRO A 33 5.63 -16.18 15.82
CA PRO A 33 6.25 -17.50 15.90
C PRO A 33 6.49 -18.10 14.51
N LYS A 34 7.55 -18.89 14.37
CA LYS A 34 7.81 -19.63 13.13
C LYS A 34 6.63 -20.54 12.80
N MET A 35 6.19 -20.49 11.56
CA MET A 35 5.13 -21.33 11.00
C MET A 35 5.71 -22.17 9.87
N ASP A 36 5.34 -23.46 9.82
CA ASP A 36 5.74 -24.34 8.71
C ASP A 36 4.89 -24.05 7.46
N VAL A 37 3.63 -23.63 7.66
CA VAL A 37 2.68 -23.24 6.61
C VAL A 37 2.04 -21.93 6.96
N VAL A 38 2.04 -20.98 6.02
CA VAL A 38 1.35 -19.69 6.10
C VAL A 38 0.09 -19.74 5.25
N ARG A 39 -1.07 -19.54 5.88
CA ARG A 39 -2.39 -19.63 5.24
C ARG A 39 -2.86 -18.23 4.82
N ILE A 40 -3.15 -18.07 3.53
CA ILE A 40 -3.37 -16.76 2.93
C ILE A 40 -4.79 -16.62 2.40
N GLY A 41 -5.40 -15.46 2.66
CA GLY A 41 -6.58 -14.96 1.99
C GLY A 41 -6.25 -13.78 1.08
N PHE A 42 -6.92 -13.65 -0.07
CA PHE A 42 -6.78 -12.52 -0.98
C PHE A 42 -8.06 -11.71 -1.06
N ILE A 43 -7.95 -10.38 -0.99
CA ILE A 43 -9.04 -9.44 -1.25
C ILE A 43 -8.65 -8.53 -2.41
N GLY A 44 -9.40 -8.63 -3.51
CA GLY A 44 -9.08 -7.96 -4.76
C GLY A 44 -8.05 -8.74 -5.58
N VAL A 45 -8.52 -9.37 -6.65
CA VAL A 45 -7.68 -10.15 -7.58
C VAL A 45 -7.76 -9.64 -9.01
N GLY A 46 -7.93 -8.32 -9.16
CA GLY A 46 -7.78 -7.61 -10.43
C GLY A 46 -6.36 -7.74 -10.99
N GLU A 47 -5.92 -6.78 -11.78
CA GLU A 47 -4.61 -6.84 -12.44
C GLU A 47 -3.46 -7.11 -11.45
N ARG A 48 -3.36 -6.33 -10.37
CA ARG A 48 -2.29 -6.47 -9.39
C ARG A 48 -2.46 -7.71 -8.51
N GLY A 49 -3.66 -7.92 -7.99
CA GLY A 49 -3.94 -9.05 -7.09
C GLY A 49 -3.80 -10.42 -7.76
N SER A 50 -4.18 -10.56 -9.04
CA SER A 50 -3.96 -11.81 -9.79
C SER A 50 -2.47 -12.11 -9.99
N GLY A 51 -1.64 -11.07 -10.13
CA GLY A 51 -0.18 -11.20 -10.12
C GLY A 51 0.33 -11.76 -8.80
N HIS A 52 -0.18 -11.26 -7.67
CA HIS A 52 0.16 -11.80 -6.36
C HIS A 52 -0.25 -13.27 -6.21
N VAL A 53 -1.48 -13.63 -6.57
CA VAL A 53 -1.92 -15.03 -6.53
C VAL A 53 -0.93 -15.93 -7.28
N LYS A 54 -0.51 -15.54 -8.49
CA LYS A 54 0.48 -16.29 -9.27
C LYS A 54 1.83 -16.40 -8.55
N HIS A 55 2.32 -15.31 -7.95
CA HIS A 55 3.62 -15.29 -7.27
C HIS A 55 3.60 -16.16 -6.01
N TYR A 56 2.55 -16.07 -5.20
CA TYR A 56 2.44 -16.86 -3.97
C TYR A 56 2.33 -18.35 -4.24
N CYS A 57 1.82 -18.79 -5.40
CA CYS A 57 1.88 -20.19 -5.83
C CYS A 57 3.29 -20.73 -6.12
N HIS A 58 4.34 -19.91 -6.03
CA HIS A 58 5.74 -20.34 -6.19
C HIS A 58 6.54 -20.25 -4.87
N ILE A 59 5.87 -19.99 -3.76
CA ILE A 59 6.50 -19.87 -2.45
C ILE A 59 6.21 -21.14 -1.65
N ASP A 60 7.25 -21.83 -1.22
CA ASP A 60 7.13 -23.00 -0.36
C ASP A 60 6.53 -22.63 1.00
N GLY A 61 5.74 -23.54 1.57
CA GLY A 61 5.11 -23.31 2.87
C GLY A 61 3.94 -22.32 2.84
N VAL A 62 3.32 -22.09 1.69
CA VAL A 62 2.13 -21.26 1.52
C VAL A 62 0.92 -22.11 1.15
N GLU A 63 -0.23 -21.81 1.75
CA GLU A 63 -1.54 -22.31 1.34
C GLU A 63 -2.48 -21.15 1.05
N ILE A 64 -3.13 -21.15 -0.11
CA ILE A 64 -4.15 -20.17 -0.48
C ILE A 64 -5.52 -20.72 -0.06
N LYS A 65 -6.10 -20.17 1.00
CA LYS A 65 -7.33 -20.67 1.62
C LYS A 65 -8.59 -20.04 1.04
N ALA A 66 -8.53 -18.77 0.65
CA ALA A 66 -9.71 -18.03 0.23
C ALA A 66 -9.34 -16.86 -0.71
N ILE A 67 -10.22 -16.57 -1.64
CA ILE A 67 -10.12 -15.43 -2.56
C ILE A 67 -11.45 -14.68 -2.57
N CYS A 68 -11.37 -13.34 -2.44
CA CYS A 68 -12.51 -12.43 -2.47
C CYS A 68 -12.34 -11.40 -3.59
N ASP A 69 -13.34 -11.26 -4.45
CA ASP A 69 -13.44 -10.17 -5.43
C ASP A 69 -14.91 -9.90 -5.77
N THR A 70 -15.25 -8.67 -6.08
CA THR A 70 -16.60 -8.30 -6.54
C THR A 70 -16.91 -8.77 -7.96
N ASN A 71 -15.87 -8.98 -8.77
CA ASN A 71 -15.98 -9.48 -10.14
C ASN A 71 -15.80 -11.00 -10.17
N GLU A 72 -16.90 -11.72 -10.33
CA GLU A 72 -16.93 -13.18 -10.30
C GLU A 72 -16.07 -13.83 -11.39
N ARG A 73 -15.98 -13.23 -12.57
CA ARG A 73 -15.15 -13.76 -13.66
C ARG A 73 -13.66 -13.74 -13.27
N ILE A 74 -13.16 -12.59 -12.77
CA ILE A 74 -11.77 -12.41 -12.35
C ILE A 74 -11.45 -13.32 -11.16
N LEU A 75 -12.40 -13.43 -10.23
CA LEU A 75 -12.32 -14.34 -9.09
C LEU A 75 -12.10 -15.79 -9.55
N ASN A 76 -12.94 -16.28 -10.46
CA ASN A 76 -12.86 -17.65 -10.98
C ASN A 76 -11.57 -17.90 -11.78
N GLU A 77 -11.09 -16.93 -12.57
CA GLU A 77 -9.79 -17.01 -13.26
C GLU A 77 -8.63 -17.17 -12.26
N SER A 78 -8.68 -16.43 -11.15
CA SER A 78 -7.65 -16.52 -10.10
C SER A 78 -7.70 -17.87 -9.36
N ILE A 79 -8.90 -18.39 -9.09
CA ILE A 79 -9.08 -19.72 -8.49
C ILE A 79 -8.55 -20.81 -9.44
N ALA A 80 -8.86 -20.72 -10.74
CA ALA A 80 -8.34 -21.65 -11.74
C ALA A 80 -6.81 -21.66 -11.75
N THR A 81 -6.17 -20.48 -11.67
CA THR A 81 -4.71 -20.35 -11.58
C THR A 81 -4.13 -21.11 -10.39
N VAL A 82 -4.76 -21.02 -9.22
CA VAL A 82 -4.32 -21.73 -8.00
C VAL A 82 -4.40 -23.24 -8.20
N VAL A 83 -5.51 -23.74 -8.75
CA VAL A 83 -5.73 -25.16 -9.02
C VAL A 83 -4.76 -25.71 -10.08
N GLU A 84 -4.54 -24.95 -11.17
CA GLU A 84 -3.59 -25.31 -12.23
C GLU A 84 -2.14 -25.41 -11.72
N LYS A 85 -1.80 -24.69 -10.66
CA LYS A 85 -0.50 -24.76 -9.98
C LYS A 85 -0.40 -25.92 -8.97
N GLY A 86 -1.43 -26.75 -8.86
CA GLY A 86 -1.44 -27.93 -7.99
C GLY A 86 -1.83 -27.68 -6.53
N PHE A 87 -2.32 -26.50 -6.22
CA PHE A 87 -2.84 -26.17 -4.88
C PHE A 87 -4.30 -26.63 -4.72
N ALA A 88 -4.72 -26.80 -3.48
CA ALA A 88 -6.14 -27.02 -3.18
C ALA A 88 -6.98 -25.83 -3.65
N LYS A 89 -8.18 -26.10 -4.14
CA LYS A 89 -9.12 -25.04 -4.56
C LYS A 89 -9.47 -24.16 -3.37
N PRO A 90 -9.18 -22.83 -3.43
CA PRO A 90 -9.58 -21.92 -2.38
C PRO A 90 -11.09 -21.66 -2.38
N ASP A 91 -11.63 -21.28 -1.22
CA ASP A 91 -13.02 -20.83 -1.12
C ASP A 91 -13.18 -19.43 -1.75
N SER A 92 -14.34 -19.19 -2.34
CA SER A 92 -14.66 -17.95 -3.04
C SER A 92 -15.64 -17.08 -2.27
N TYR A 93 -15.40 -15.77 -2.29
CA TYR A 93 -16.26 -14.76 -1.68
C TYR A 93 -16.54 -13.65 -2.70
N THR A 94 -17.80 -13.39 -3.01
CA THR A 94 -18.22 -12.41 -4.04
C THR A 94 -19.62 -11.88 -3.78
N GLY A 95 -20.15 -11.07 -4.69
CA GLY A 95 -21.52 -10.56 -4.66
C GLY A 95 -21.69 -9.23 -3.93
N SER A 96 -20.68 -8.76 -3.20
CA SER A 96 -20.74 -7.47 -2.49
C SER A 96 -19.32 -6.93 -2.22
N GLU A 97 -19.17 -5.62 -2.14
CA GLU A 97 -17.93 -4.98 -1.66
C GLU A 97 -17.60 -5.38 -0.21
N LEU A 98 -18.56 -5.89 0.56
CA LEU A 98 -18.40 -6.35 1.93
C LEU A 98 -18.26 -7.87 2.08
N ALA A 99 -18.23 -8.63 0.97
CA ALA A 99 -18.11 -10.09 1.01
C ALA A 99 -16.85 -10.57 1.74
N TYR A 100 -15.79 -9.75 1.73
CA TYR A 100 -14.55 -10.04 2.45
C TYR A 100 -14.76 -10.21 3.97
N LYS A 101 -15.74 -9.54 4.57
CA LYS A 101 -16.03 -9.68 6.02
C LYS A 101 -16.38 -11.12 6.38
N LYS A 102 -17.13 -11.81 5.50
CA LYS A 102 -17.42 -13.22 5.67
C LYS A 102 -16.18 -14.11 5.57
N MET A 103 -15.24 -13.76 4.70
CA MET A 103 -13.94 -14.43 4.62
C MET A 103 -13.13 -14.22 5.92
N LEU A 104 -13.20 -13.03 6.51
CA LEU A 104 -12.47 -12.71 7.74
C LEU A 104 -12.97 -13.47 8.98
N GLU A 105 -14.18 -14.04 8.96
CA GLU A 105 -14.69 -14.90 10.04
C GLU A 105 -13.94 -16.24 10.16
N ARG A 106 -13.15 -16.60 9.16
CA ARG A 106 -12.39 -17.87 9.14
C ARG A 106 -11.22 -17.83 10.13
N ASN A 107 -10.96 -18.98 10.76
CA ASN A 107 -9.83 -19.19 11.68
C ASN A 107 -8.62 -19.86 11.02
N ASP A 108 -8.72 -20.22 9.75
CA ASP A 108 -7.68 -20.89 8.99
C ASP A 108 -6.99 -19.96 7.96
N ILE A 109 -6.94 -18.66 8.26
CA ILE A 109 -6.22 -17.63 7.51
C ILE A 109 -5.32 -16.88 8.49
N ASP A 110 -4.04 -16.77 8.17
CA ASP A 110 -3.03 -16.08 8.98
C ASP A 110 -2.76 -14.67 8.44
N ILE A 111 -2.71 -14.54 7.12
CA ILE A 111 -2.40 -13.29 6.40
C ILE A 111 -3.48 -13.02 5.36
N VAL A 112 -3.82 -11.75 5.20
CA VAL A 112 -4.70 -11.28 4.13
C VAL A 112 -3.95 -10.31 3.23
N ILE A 113 -3.90 -10.62 1.94
CA ILE A 113 -3.33 -9.77 0.90
C ILE A 113 -4.43 -8.90 0.31
N ILE A 114 -4.28 -7.58 0.39
CA ILE A 114 -5.28 -6.59 -0.01
C ILE A 114 -4.77 -5.81 -1.22
N SER A 115 -5.46 -5.97 -2.37
CA SER A 115 -5.10 -5.34 -3.65
C SER A 115 -6.32 -4.71 -4.32
N THR A 116 -7.12 -4.02 -3.55
CA THR A 116 -8.37 -3.36 -3.91
C THR A 116 -8.15 -1.91 -4.35
N PRO A 117 -9.17 -1.15 -4.79
CA PRO A 117 -9.07 0.30 -4.94
C PRO A 117 -8.71 0.99 -3.60
N TRP A 118 -7.93 2.08 -3.66
CA TRP A 118 -7.32 2.74 -2.49
C TRP A 118 -8.27 3.08 -1.36
N ARG A 119 -9.52 3.48 -1.67
CA ARG A 119 -10.55 3.77 -0.66
C ARG A 119 -10.83 2.59 0.30
N TRP A 120 -10.50 1.38 -0.12
CA TRP A 120 -10.74 0.15 0.65
C TRP A 120 -9.51 -0.34 1.42
N HIS A 121 -8.32 0.21 1.15
CA HIS A 121 -7.10 -0.28 1.76
C HIS A 121 -7.16 -0.20 3.29
N THR A 122 -7.35 1.00 3.83
CA THR A 122 -7.43 1.21 5.29
C THR A 122 -8.59 0.45 5.93
N PRO A 123 -9.85 0.54 5.47
CA PRO A 123 -10.95 -0.22 6.08
C PRO A 123 -10.70 -1.73 6.11
N MET A 124 -10.19 -2.30 5.01
CA MET A 124 -9.92 -3.73 4.93
C MET A 124 -8.72 -4.16 5.80
N CYS A 125 -7.69 -3.31 5.94
CA CYS A 125 -6.60 -3.56 6.87
C CYS A 125 -7.08 -3.60 8.33
N VAL A 126 -7.90 -2.63 8.72
CA VAL A 126 -8.48 -2.54 10.06
C VAL A 126 -9.31 -3.78 10.36
N ASP A 127 -10.31 -4.08 9.52
CA ASP A 127 -11.16 -5.27 9.69
C ASP A 127 -10.33 -6.57 9.74
N THR A 128 -9.26 -6.65 8.95
CA THR A 128 -8.35 -7.80 8.93
C THR A 128 -7.62 -7.95 10.26
N MET A 129 -7.03 -6.88 10.78
CA MET A 129 -6.31 -6.91 12.04
C MET A 129 -7.24 -7.17 13.22
N GLU A 130 -8.42 -6.55 13.25
CA GLU A 130 -9.46 -6.79 14.26
C GLU A 130 -9.97 -8.24 14.25
N SER A 131 -9.98 -8.89 13.06
CA SER A 131 -10.32 -10.32 12.94
C SER A 131 -9.18 -11.27 13.37
N GLY A 132 -8.07 -10.73 13.89
CA GLY A 132 -6.93 -11.49 14.41
C GLY A 132 -5.93 -11.94 13.36
N LYS A 133 -5.95 -11.39 12.13
CA LYS A 133 -5.06 -11.73 11.03
C LYS A 133 -4.07 -10.60 10.74
N HIS A 134 -2.97 -10.90 10.07
CA HIS A 134 -2.02 -9.89 9.61
C HIS A 134 -2.48 -9.31 8.27
N ALA A 135 -2.39 -7.99 8.10
CA ALA A 135 -2.80 -7.29 6.89
C ALA A 135 -1.57 -6.93 6.03
N PHE A 136 -1.58 -7.32 4.76
CA PHE A 136 -0.59 -6.94 3.77
C PHE A 136 -1.31 -6.22 2.64
N VAL A 137 -0.99 -4.95 2.43
CA VAL A 137 -1.77 -4.08 1.55
C VAL A 137 -0.90 -3.45 0.46
N GLU A 138 -1.46 -3.33 -0.73
CA GLU A 138 -0.85 -2.59 -1.85
C GLU A 138 -0.75 -1.09 -1.57
N VAL A 139 0.11 -0.42 -2.30
CA VAL A 139 0.35 1.01 -2.20
C VAL A 139 -0.76 1.84 -2.85
N PRO A 140 -1.07 3.01 -2.24
CA PRO A 140 -0.73 3.47 -0.90
C PRO A 140 -1.57 2.76 0.17
N ALA A 141 -1.02 2.54 1.35
CA ALA A 141 -1.78 1.91 2.44
C ALA A 141 -2.94 2.77 2.93
N ALA A 142 -2.79 4.09 2.88
CA ALA A 142 -3.76 5.08 3.32
C ALA A 142 -3.80 6.27 2.37
N THR A 143 -4.90 7.02 2.37
CA THR A 143 -5.12 8.20 1.52
C THR A 143 -5.27 9.50 2.31
N THR A 144 -5.41 9.40 3.63
CA THR A 144 -5.46 10.55 4.56
C THR A 144 -4.56 10.31 5.75
N VAL A 145 -4.25 11.38 6.49
CA VAL A 145 -3.45 11.30 7.73
C VAL A 145 -4.21 10.54 8.82
N GLU A 146 -5.51 10.71 8.90
CA GLU A 146 -6.39 10.00 9.83
C GLU A 146 -6.35 8.49 9.58
N GLU A 147 -6.39 8.08 8.32
CA GLU A 147 -6.24 6.67 7.94
C GLU A 147 -4.87 6.11 8.33
N CYS A 148 -3.79 6.90 8.19
CA CYS A 148 -2.46 6.48 8.66
C CYS A 148 -2.45 6.19 10.16
N TRP A 149 -3.04 7.07 10.97
CA TRP A 149 -3.18 6.86 12.42
C TRP A 149 -4.05 5.64 12.74
N GLN A 150 -5.15 5.48 12.04
CA GLN A 150 -6.04 4.33 12.22
C GLN A 150 -5.31 3.00 12.00
N LEU A 151 -4.46 2.91 10.98
CA LEU A 151 -3.66 1.70 10.72
C LEU A 151 -2.67 1.42 11.87
N VAL A 152 -1.97 2.44 12.34
CA VAL A 152 -0.99 2.31 13.44
C VAL A 152 -1.70 1.92 14.74
N ASP A 153 -2.74 2.67 15.12
CA ASP A 153 -3.49 2.43 16.36
C ASP A 153 -4.10 1.02 16.38
N THR A 154 -4.68 0.59 15.25
CA THR A 154 -5.25 -0.76 15.14
C THR A 154 -4.17 -1.84 15.23
N ALA A 155 -3.03 -1.65 14.57
CA ALA A 155 -1.92 -2.60 14.64
C ALA A 155 -1.40 -2.74 16.09
N GLU A 156 -1.21 -1.62 16.80
CA GLU A 156 -0.76 -1.60 18.19
C GLU A 156 -1.80 -2.19 19.15
N HIS A 157 -3.08 -1.92 18.92
CA HIS A 157 -4.16 -2.48 19.76
C HIS A 157 -4.30 -4.00 19.55
N THR A 158 -4.32 -4.46 18.31
CA THR A 158 -4.53 -5.88 17.97
C THR A 158 -3.27 -6.72 18.03
N GLN A 159 -2.09 -6.10 18.11
CA GLN A 159 -0.78 -6.75 18.01
C GLN A 159 -0.67 -7.58 16.72
N LYS A 160 -1.11 -6.99 15.59
CA LYS A 160 -1.00 -7.58 14.25
C LYS A 160 -0.12 -6.71 13.37
N ASN A 161 0.63 -7.34 12.49
CA ASN A 161 1.40 -6.62 11.48
C ASN A 161 0.46 -6.04 10.42
N CYS A 162 0.64 -4.77 10.11
CA CYS A 162 0.10 -4.11 8.93
C CYS A 162 1.28 -3.72 8.03
N ILE A 163 1.42 -4.35 6.90
CA ILE A 163 2.55 -4.18 6.00
C ILE A 163 2.09 -3.59 4.68
N MET A 164 2.60 -2.41 4.34
CA MET A 164 2.48 -1.87 2.99
C MET A 164 3.47 -2.58 2.07
N MET A 165 2.98 -3.23 1.03
CA MET A 165 3.78 -4.00 0.09
C MET A 165 4.44 -3.10 -0.97
N GLU A 166 5.30 -2.17 -0.53
CA GLU A 166 6.04 -1.29 -1.42
C GLU A 166 7.11 -2.09 -2.17
N ASN A 167 6.78 -2.51 -3.39
CA ASN A 167 7.59 -3.44 -4.16
C ASN A 167 8.99 -2.90 -4.49
N VAL A 168 9.16 -1.58 -4.66
CA VAL A 168 10.46 -0.99 -4.97
C VAL A 168 11.45 -1.12 -3.80
N CYS A 169 10.96 -1.18 -2.55
CA CYS A 169 11.83 -1.44 -1.39
C CYS A 169 12.45 -2.84 -1.38
N TYR A 170 11.93 -3.77 -2.16
CA TYR A 170 12.33 -5.19 -2.17
C TYR A 170 12.98 -5.64 -3.49
N GLY A 171 13.23 -4.69 -4.40
CA GLY A 171 14.02 -4.95 -5.61
C GLY A 171 15.44 -5.40 -5.24
N ARG A 172 16.03 -6.23 -6.09
CA ARG A 172 17.39 -6.76 -5.85
C ARG A 172 18.43 -5.64 -5.71
N ASP A 173 18.33 -4.62 -6.57
CA ASP A 173 19.28 -3.51 -6.60
C ASP A 173 19.10 -2.61 -5.39
N GLU A 174 17.84 -2.32 -5.01
CA GLU A 174 17.51 -1.54 -3.82
C GLU A 174 17.97 -2.24 -2.53
N LEU A 175 17.77 -3.55 -2.43
CA LEU A 175 18.26 -4.33 -1.29
C LEU A 175 19.79 -4.41 -1.26
N MET A 176 20.46 -4.48 -2.41
CA MET A 176 21.91 -4.41 -2.49
C MET A 176 22.43 -3.08 -1.96
N VAL A 177 21.87 -1.95 -2.45
CA VAL A 177 22.24 -0.61 -1.99
C VAL A 177 21.96 -0.45 -0.49
N LEU A 178 20.82 -0.93 0.00
CA LEU A 178 20.50 -0.88 1.43
C LEU A 178 21.53 -1.66 2.27
N ASN A 179 21.98 -2.81 1.78
CA ASN A 179 23.01 -3.59 2.46
C ASN A 179 24.36 -2.85 2.47
N MET A 180 24.73 -2.20 1.35
CA MET A 180 25.95 -1.38 1.27
C MET A 180 25.90 -0.18 2.22
N VAL A 181 24.75 0.50 2.31
CA VAL A 181 24.52 1.59 3.28
C VAL A 181 24.72 1.09 4.72
N ARG A 182 24.10 -0.06 5.06
CA ARG A 182 24.20 -0.65 6.40
C ARG A 182 25.61 -1.10 6.77
N GLN A 183 26.45 -1.39 5.78
CA GLN A 183 27.87 -1.68 5.97
C GLN A 183 28.75 -0.43 6.00
N GLY A 184 28.18 0.75 5.88
CA GLY A 184 28.90 2.03 5.92
C GLY A 184 29.75 2.34 4.70
N LEU A 185 29.52 1.65 3.56
CA LEU A 185 30.36 1.83 2.34
C LEU A 185 30.24 3.22 1.75
N PHE A 186 29.16 3.93 2.00
CA PHE A 186 28.93 5.30 1.51
C PHE A 186 29.23 6.39 2.54
N GLY A 187 29.60 6.02 3.78
CA GLY A 187 29.70 6.96 4.88
C GLY A 187 28.33 7.55 5.26
N ASP A 188 28.34 8.80 5.72
CA ASP A 188 27.12 9.51 6.10
C ASP A 188 26.36 9.98 4.85
N LEU A 189 25.10 9.63 4.74
CA LEU A 189 24.24 10.04 3.64
C LEU A 189 23.68 11.44 3.92
N LEU A 190 23.97 12.39 3.04
CA LEU A 190 23.56 13.78 3.17
C LEU A 190 22.32 14.15 2.36
N HIS A 191 22.05 13.40 1.30
CA HIS A 191 20.95 13.68 0.36
C HIS A 191 20.46 12.39 -0.29
N GLY A 192 19.16 12.32 -0.55
CA GLY A 192 18.53 11.27 -1.32
C GLY A 192 17.56 11.86 -2.32
N GLU A 193 17.58 11.36 -3.55
CA GLU A 193 16.67 11.75 -4.62
C GLU A 193 16.05 10.50 -5.25
N ALA A 194 14.75 10.57 -5.54
CA ALA A 194 14.05 9.51 -6.25
C ALA A 194 12.89 10.08 -7.05
N ALA A 195 12.50 9.36 -8.11
CA ALA A 195 11.42 9.75 -8.98
C ALA A 195 10.49 8.57 -9.29
N TYR A 196 9.20 8.86 -9.42
CA TYR A 196 8.23 7.97 -10.03
C TYR A 196 7.78 8.58 -11.36
N ILE A 197 8.26 8.04 -12.47
CA ILE A 197 7.96 8.51 -13.82
C ILE A 197 7.39 7.33 -14.61
N HIS A 198 6.14 7.46 -15.07
CA HIS A 198 5.44 6.35 -15.70
C HIS A 198 4.53 6.79 -16.84
N GLU A 199 4.55 6.06 -17.95
CA GLU A 199 3.57 6.20 -19.04
C GLU A 199 2.29 5.45 -18.69
N LEU A 200 1.25 6.18 -18.35
CA LEU A 200 -0.04 5.62 -17.88
C LEU A 200 -1.25 6.11 -18.69
N ARG A 201 -1.04 6.62 -19.92
CA ARG A 201 -2.14 7.10 -20.76
C ARG A 201 -3.17 6.01 -21.09
N TRP A 202 -2.70 4.78 -21.28
CA TRP A 202 -3.57 3.64 -21.53
C TRP A 202 -4.63 3.44 -20.44
N GLN A 203 -4.33 3.77 -19.19
CA GLN A 203 -5.29 3.69 -18.09
C GLN A 203 -6.46 4.68 -18.21
N MET A 204 -6.30 5.74 -18.97
CA MET A 204 -7.39 6.73 -19.19
C MET A 204 -8.51 6.16 -20.07
N LYS A 205 -8.21 5.17 -20.90
CA LYS A 205 -9.18 4.50 -21.79
C LYS A 205 -9.84 3.28 -21.13
N GLU A 206 -9.28 2.80 -20.05
CA GLU A 206 -9.79 1.62 -19.35
C GLU A 206 -10.99 1.98 -18.49
N ILE A 207 -12.20 1.93 -19.08
CA ILE A 207 -13.46 2.26 -18.42
C ILE A 207 -14.12 1.06 -17.75
N THR A 208 -13.63 -0.15 -18.01
CA THR A 208 -14.24 -1.40 -17.57
C THR A 208 -13.30 -2.24 -16.71
N GLU A 209 -13.86 -2.95 -15.81
CA GLU A 209 -13.48 -4.15 -15.07
C GLU A 209 -12.11 -4.25 -14.38
N LYS A 210 -11.00 -3.62 -14.82
CA LYS A 210 -9.71 -3.91 -14.19
C LYS A 210 -9.20 -2.80 -13.26
N THR A 211 -8.53 -1.80 -13.72
CA THR A 211 -7.86 -0.85 -12.80
C THR A 211 -8.05 0.61 -13.15
N GLY A 212 -8.44 0.89 -14.38
CA GLY A 212 -8.36 2.24 -14.92
C GLY A 212 -9.43 3.18 -14.38
N SER A 213 -10.68 2.75 -14.29
CA SER A 213 -11.82 3.64 -14.04
C SER A 213 -11.76 4.34 -12.66
N TRP A 214 -11.49 3.61 -11.57
CA TRP A 214 -11.39 4.19 -10.23
C TRP A 214 -10.15 5.08 -10.09
N ARG A 215 -9.02 4.67 -10.70
CA ARG A 215 -7.77 5.43 -10.67
C ARG A 215 -7.88 6.70 -11.51
N THR A 216 -8.50 6.65 -12.68
CA THR A 216 -8.77 7.81 -13.52
C THR A 216 -9.68 8.82 -12.80
N ALA A 217 -10.74 8.35 -12.12
CA ALA A 217 -11.60 9.20 -11.30
C ALA A 217 -10.83 9.88 -10.15
N TRP A 218 -9.85 9.20 -9.55
CA TRP A 218 -8.98 9.78 -8.53
C TRP A 218 -8.04 10.85 -9.13
N HIS A 219 -7.40 10.55 -10.26
CA HIS A 219 -6.57 11.51 -10.98
C HIS A 219 -7.32 12.78 -11.41
N ALA A 220 -8.60 12.67 -11.73
CA ALA A 220 -9.43 13.83 -12.07
C ALA A 220 -9.67 14.78 -10.89
N LYS A 221 -9.54 14.28 -9.66
CA LYS A 221 -9.78 15.06 -8.42
C LYS A 221 -8.51 15.56 -7.78
N THR A 222 -7.35 14.97 -8.08
CA THR A 222 -6.09 15.22 -7.38
C THR A 222 -4.98 15.51 -8.37
N ASN A 223 -4.37 16.70 -8.26
CA ASN A 223 -3.20 17.08 -9.06
C ASN A 223 -1.93 16.94 -8.20
N GLY A 224 -1.51 15.74 -7.95
CA GLY A 224 -0.32 15.44 -7.15
C GLY A 224 0.34 14.14 -7.55
N ASN A 225 1.49 13.85 -6.97
CA ASN A 225 2.11 12.54 -7.10
C ASN A 225 1.30 11.51 -6.32
N LEU A 226 0.69 10.55 -7.02
CA LEU A 226 -0.15 9.52 -6.42
C LEU A 226 0.64 8.32 -5.86
N TYR A 227 1.91 8.19 -6.25
CA TYR A 227 2.80 7.11 -5.81
C TYR A 227 4.16 7.63 -5.33
N PRO A 228 4.23 8.57 -4.37
CA PRO A 228 5.51 9.03 -3.83
C PRO A 228 6.29 7.90 -3.17
N THR A 229 5.61 6.86 -2.68
CA THR A 229 6.18 5.73 -1.97
C THR A 229 7.20 4.95 -2.77
N HIS A 230 7.03 4.82 -4.09
CA HIS A 230 7.98 4.11 -4.95
C HIS A 230 9.38 4.74 -4.98
N GLY A 231 9.46 6.05 -4.85
CA GLY A 231 10.73 6.75 -4.69
C GLY A 231 11.13 6.93 -3.22
N LEU A 232 10.17 7.39 -2.42
CA LEU A 232 10.42 7.70 -1.01
C LEU A 232 10.75 6.47 -0.17
N GLY A 233 10.16 5.32 -0.46
CA GLY A 233 10.34 4.09 0.31
C GLY A 233 11.81 3.66 0.41
N PRO A 234 12.52 3.41 -0.69
CA PRO A 234 13.95 3.07 -0.67
C PRO A 234 14.80 4.17 -0.02
N VAL A 235 14.60 5.44 -0.39
CA VAL A 235 15.36 6.56 0.17
C VAL A 235 15.17 6.66 1.69
N ALA A 236 13.93 6.51 2.19
CA ALA A 236 13.66 6.53 3.63
C ALA A 236 14.36 5.38 4.36
N GLN A 237 14.48 4.20 3.73
CA GLN A 237 15.24 3.09 4.31
C GLN A 237 16.74 3.36 4.32
N TYR A 238 17.31 3.94 3.26
CA TYR A 238 18.73 4.28 3.18
C TYR A 238 19.11 5.35 4.20
N MET A 239 18.25 6.36 4.38
CA MET A 239 18.45 7.46 5.32
C MET A 239 17.96 7.15 6.74
N ASN A 240 17.64 5.90 7.03
CA ASN A 240 17.27 5.43 8.37
C ASN A 240 16.07 6.15 9.01
N ILE A 241 15.13 6.65 8.19
CA ILE A 241 13.93 7.34 8.65
C ILE A 241 13.08 6.44 9.55
N ASN A 242 12.63 6.97 10.68
CA ASN A 242 11.94 6.28 11.77
C ASN A 242 12.78 5.17 12.46
N ARG A 243 14.09 5.13 12.20
CA ARG A 243 15.03 4.16 12.82
C ARG A 243 16.32 4.82 13.31
N GLY A 244 16.25 6.07 13.68
CA GLY A 244 17.37 6.90 14.12
C GLY A 244 17.29 8.31 13.56
N ASP A 245 16.66 8.47 12.40
CA ASP A 245 16.37 9.76 11.78
C ASP A 245 14.85 9.97 11.59
N ARG A 246 14.44 11.17 11.17
CA ARG A 246 13.02 11.53 10.98
C ARG A 246 12.86 12.60 9.92
N PHE A 247 11.67 12.70 9.34
CA PHE A 247 11.28 13.88 8.56
C PHE A 247 11.09 15.08 9.49
N ASP A 248 11.57 16.25 9.07
CA ASP A 248 11.37 17.52 9.76
C ASP A 248 10.20 18.30 9.13
N TYR A 249 10.21 18.45 7.82
CA TYR A 249 9.14 19.11 7.09
C TYR A 249 8.99 18.50 5.67
N LEU A 250 7.87 18.82 5.03
CA LEU A 250 7.58 18.45 3.65
C LEU A 250 7.08 19.68 2.89
N THR A 251 7.58 19.85 1.67
CA THR A 251 7.02 20.80 0.70
C THR A 251 6.52 20.05 -0.53
N SER A 252 5.47 20.56 -1.17
CA SER A 252 4.93 19.99 -2.39
C SER A 252 4.70 21.07 -3.43
N THR A 253 5.15 20.81 -4.65
CA THR A 253 4.93 21.70 -5.80
C THR A 253 4.41 20.87 -6.97
N SER A 254 3.31 21.33 -7.58
CA SER A 254 2.70 20.65 -8.72
C SER A 254 2.62 21.57 -9.93
N SER A 255 2.91 21.03 -11.11
CA SER A 255 2.59 21.67 -12.39
C SER A 255 1.16 21.33 -12.82
N PRO A 256 0.56 22.10 -13.75
CA PRO A 256 -0.70 21.70 -14.38
C PRO A 256 -0.58 20.35 -15.11
N ALA A 257 -1.68 19.57 -15.13
CA ALA A 257 -1.74 18.26 -15.76
C ALA A 257 -1.87 18.35 -17.32
N ILE A 258 -1.02 19.13 -17.97
CA ILE A 258 -1.09 19.45 -19.41
C ILE A 258 -1.06 18.21 -20.30
N GLY A 259 -0.19 17.25 -20.00
CA GLY A 259 -0.03 16.05 -20.81
C GLY A 259 -1.30 15.20 -20.89
N ARG A 260 -1.98 14.98 -19.77
CA ARG A 260 -3.25 14.25 -19.74
C ARG A 260 -4.38 15.01 -20.39
N GLN A 261 -4.46 16.33 -20.20
CA GLN A 261 -5.45 17.19 -20.87
C GLN A 261 -5.27 17.16 -22.39
N ALA A 262 -4.04 17.29 -22.88
CA ALA A 262 -3.74 17.23 -24.30
C ALA A 262 -4.04 15.84 -24.91
N TYR A 263 -3.84 14.79 -24.16
CA TYR A 263 -4.19 13.43 -24.58
C TYR A 263 -5.71 13.25 -24.66
N ALA A 264 -6.44 13.63 -23.63
CA ALA A 264 -7.90 13.55 -23.61
C ALA A 264 -8.59 14.41 -24.70
N ALA A 265 -7.96 15.51 -25.11
CA ALA A 265 -8.48 16.37 -26.19
C ALA A 265 -8.30 15.78 -27.60
N LYS A 266 -7.46 14.73 -27.77
CA LYS A 266 -7.20 14.07 -29.06
C LYS A 266 -8.03 12.81 -29.26
N GLU A 267 -8.64 12.28 -28.23
CA GLU A 267 -9.44 11.05 -28.22
C GLU A 267 -10.93 11.35 -28.24
#